data_49ee349a37694fa74aa21ffcb4162eb2
#
_entry.id   49ee349a37694fa74aa21ffcb4162eb2
#
_cell.length_a   1.000
_cell.length_b   1.000
_cell.length_c   1.000
_cell.angle_alpha   90.00
_cell.angle_beta   90.00
_cell.angle_gamma   90.00
#
_symmetry.space_group_name_H-M   'P 1'
#
loop_
_entity.id
_entity.type
_entity.pdbx_description
1 polymer ?
#
loop_
_entity_poly.entity_id
_entity_poly.type
_entity_poly.pdbx_seq_one_letter_code
_entity_poly.pdbx_strand_id
1 'polypeptide(L)'
;AIKSYGVVPLNRLYRILTGNRTMSTLIGVTEDKTEVFFASLPHLKEEYFHQLVDGFFREGMVSENESGLVLLKEIPEFSLVTNGSHPVNYLMHPYSFVQLRDVTRLWIEWISYHRYEETSYRPLIQNAWLQQLFKRWYKEEKETITPAWFTSVVNEFQAWADKQDESVKGHWVGLFNGAKSTAALEDELVSLWEFTTVEDCEPLSRLVFMKWVSDVFEEPENSPITYGWFSKMFEWISHETSSVQETVRLFEKGLKRTEIARLRKLKESTINDHLLKHLLLTKDAFYKRVEETKAAVAYKELFENEQYPKYKEAKDQFEAEGKKLDFFLFRYYQIKALKERE
;
A
#
# COMPACT_ATOMS: atom_id res chain seq x y z
N ALA A 1 -4.42 -8.75 11.22
CA ALA A 1 -4.93 -9.51 10.06
C ALA A 1 -5.96 -10.57 10.47
N ILE A 2 -5.63 -11.59 11.29
CA ILE A 2 -6.61 -12.65 11.65
C ILE A 2 -7.85 -12.04 12.33
N LYS A 3 -7.68 -11.06 13.23
CA LYS A 3 -8.81 -10.36 13.88
C LYS A 3 -9.73 -9.69 12.85
N SER A 4 -9.17 -9.09 11.82
CA SER A 4 -9.93 -8.40 10.77
C SER A 4 -10.64 -9.36 9.82
N TYR A 5 -10.02 -10.51 9.51
CA TYR A 5 -10.59 -11.51 8.61
C TYR A 5 -11.60 -12.46 9.30
N GLY A 6 -11.56 -12.59 10.63
CA GLY A 6 -12.24 -13.64 11.36
C GLY A 6 -11.60 -15.01 11.12
N VAL A 7 -11.56 -15.48 9.86
CA VAL A 7 -10.89 -16.73 9.42
C VAL A 7 -10.04 -16.45 8.19
N VAL A 8 -8.76 -16.82 8.22
CA VAL A 8 -7.86 -16.62 7.08
C VAL A 8 -7.04 -17.88 6.77
N PRO A 9 -7.05 -18.38 5.52
CA PRO A 9 -6.17 -19.48 5.11
C PRO A 9 -4.69 -19.12 5.30
N LEU A 10 -3.91 -20.04 5.85
CA LEU A 10 -2.49 -19.84 6.18
C LEU A 10 -1.68 -19.28 5.00
N ASN A 11 -1.80 -19.91 3.83
CA ASN A 11 -1.12 -19.46 2.61
C ASN A 11 -1.57 -18.07 2.15
N ARG A 12 -2.82 -17.67 2.41
CA ARG A 12 -3.32 -16.34 2.08
C ARG A 12 -2.69 -15.31 3.01
N LEU A 13 -2.64 -15.59 4.33
CA LEU A 13 -2.00 -14.71 5.30
C LEU A 13 -0.52 -14.48 4.94
N TYR A 14 0.23 -15.55 4.67
CA TYR A 14 1.63 -15.44 4.25
C TYR A 14 1.80 -14.53 3.01
N ARG A 15 0.97 -14.74 1.97
CA ARG A 15 1.03 -13.93 0.73
C ARG A 15 0.69 -12.46 0.98
N ILE A 16 -0.22 -12.18 1.89
CA ILE A 16 -0.57 -10.81 2.27
C ILE A 16 0.62 -10.15 2.96
N LEU A 17 1.16 -10.79 4.00
CA LEU A 17 2.27 -10.24 4.80
C LEU A 17 3.53 -10.03 3.96
N THR A 18 3.83 -10.93 3.04
CA THR A 18 4.99 -10.82 2.14
C THR A 18 4.76 -9.93 0.92
N GLY A 19 3.55 -9.45 0.71
CA GLY A 19 3.24 -8.55 -0.41
C GLY A 19 3.20 -9.25 -1.76
N ASN A 20 2.72 -10.50 -1.82
CA ASN A 20 2.55 -11.20 -3.08
C ASN A 20 1.50 -10.52 -3.95
N ARG A 21 1.90 -9.97 -5.09
CA ARG A 21 1.08 -9.11 -5.97
C ARG A 21 0.29 -9.88 -7.03
N THR A 22 -0.24 -11.07 -6.71
CA THR A 22 -1.23 -11.70 -7.59
C THR A 22 -2.55 -10.94 -7.53
N MET A 23 -3.32 -10.95 -8.62
CA MET A 23 -4.63 -10.28 -8.65
C MET A 23 -5.57 -10.80 -7.56
N SER A 24 -5.55 -12.10 -7.28
CA SER A 24 -6.36 -12.69 -6.21
C SER A 24 -5.98 -12.16 -4.83
N THR A 25 -4.68 -11.95 -4.56
CA THR A 25 -4.24 -11.37 -3.29
C THR A 25 -4.63 -9.91 -3.19
N LEU A 26 -4.38 -9.11 -4.24
CA LEU A 26 -4.69 -7.68 -4.25
C LEU A 26 -6.19 -7.42 -4.08
N ILE A 27 -7.04 -8.10 -4.89
CA ILE A 27 -8.50 -7.99 -4.75
C ILE A 27 -8.95 -8.43 -3.35
N GLY A 28 -8.40 -9.54 -2.86
CA GLY A 28 -8.82 -10.06 -1.56
C GLY A 28 -8.47 -9.13 -0.39
N VAL A 29 -7.32 -8.45 -0.39
CA VAL A 29 -7.01 -7.47 0.67
C VAL A 29 -7.90 -6.24 0.59
N THR A 30 -8.30 -5.81 -0.62
CA THR A 30 -9.24 -4.70 -0.83
C THR A 30 -10.65 -5.10 -0.38
N GLU A 31 -11.14 -6.29 -0.75
CA GLU A 31 -12.44 -6.81 -0.29
C GLU A 31 -12.55 -6.86 1.23
N ASP A 32 -11.49 -7.32 1.89
CA ASP A 32 -11.48 -7.52 3.34
C ASP A 32 -11.01 -6.27 4.13
N LYS A 33 -10.72 -5.16 3.44
CA LYS A 33 -10.20 -3.91 4.04
C LYS A 33 -8.97 -4.14 4.92
N THR A 34 -8.01 -4.92 4.42
CA THR A 34 -6.82 -5.34 5.17
C THR A 34 -5.52 -4.94 4.49
N GLU A 35 -5.58 -3.93 3.64
CA GLU A 35 -4.45 -3.38 2.87
C GLU A 35 -3.28 -2.97 3.76
N VAL A 36 -3.56 -2.51 4.97
CA VAL A 36 -2.56 -2.14 5.98
C VAL A 36 -1.55 -3.25 6.28
N PHE A 37 -1.99 -4.51 6.19
CA PHE A 37 -1.12 -5.67 6.40
C PHE A 37 -0.36 -6.10 5.15
N PHE A 38 -0.72 -5.57 3.97
CA PHE A 38 -0.10 -5.97 2.72
C PHE A 38 1.36 -5.54 2.68
N ALA A 39 2.26 -6.51 2.43
CA ALA A 39 3.71 -6.31 2.41
C ALA A 39 4.27 -5.71 3.72
N SER A 40 3.62 -5.95 4.87
CA SER A 40 4.14 -5.52 6.18
C SER A 40 5.38 -6.28 6.60
N LEU A 41 5.58 -7.50 6.07
CA LEU A 41 6.72 -8.37 6.34
C LEU A 41 7.33 -8.90 5.02
N PRO A 42 7.88 -8.04 4.14
CA PRO A 42 8.27 -8.43 2.78
C PRO A 42 9.42 -9.44 2.72
N HIS A 43 10.23 -9.53 3.77
CA HIS A 43 11.39 -10.43 3.86
C HIS A 43 11.11 -11.69 4.70
N LEU A 44 9.85 -11.87 5.16
CA LEU A 44 9.45 -13.02 5.96
C LEU A 44 9.66 -14.32 5.18
N LYS A 45 10.55 -15.18 5.66
CA LYS A 45 10.76 -16.51 5.10
C LYS A 45 9.62 -17.44 5.49
N GLU A 46 9.21 -18.32 4.59
CA GLU A 46 8.08 -19.23 4.79
C GLU A 46 8.30 -20.17 6.00
N GLU A 47 9.52 -20.68 6.16
CA GLU A 47 9.90 -21.52 7.31
C GLU A 47 9.71 -20.77 8.65
N TYR A 48 10.16 -19.51 8.73
CA TYR A 48 10.02 -18.71 9.94
C TYR A 48 8.55 -18.34 10.19
N PHE A 49 7.79 -18.06 9.15
CA PHE A 49 6.35 -17.84 9.26
C PHE A 49 5.65 -19.05 9.87
N HIS A 50 5.94 -20.26 9.44
CA HIS A 50 5.37 -21.47 10.02
C HIS A 50 5.76 -21.65 11.49
N GLN A 51 7.02 -21.37 11.86
CA GLN A 51 7.47 -21.43 13.25
C GLN A 51 6.71 -20.44 14.15
N LEU A 52 6.46 -19.21 13.66
CA LEU A 52 5.66 -18.22 14.39
C LEU A 52 4.22 -18.71 14.59
N VAL A 53 3.60 -19.25 13.55
CA VAL A 53 2.24 -19.78 13.62
C VAL A 53 2.16 -20.96 14.60
N ASP A 54 3.13 -21.88 14.56
CA ASP A 54 3.22 -23.00 15.51
C ASP A 54 3.40 -22.51 16.96
N GLY A 55 4.11 -21.36 17.15
CA GLY A 55 4.19 -20.68 18.44
C GLY A 55 2.80 -20.23 18.91
N PHE A 56 2.03 -19.56 18.07
CA PHE A 56 0.68 -19.11 18.39
C PHE A 56 -0.27 -20.28 18.67
N PHE A 57 -0.13 -21.41 17.99
CA PHE A 57 -0.88 -22.64 18.33
C PHE A 57 -0.53 -23.15 19.72
N ARG A 58 0.76 -23.26 20.07
CA ARG A 58 1.21 -23.73 21.39
C ARG A 58 0.73 -22.84 22.54
N GLU A 59 0.65 -21.52 22.30
CA GLU A 59 0.14 -20.57 23.29
C GLU A 59 -1.40 -20.50 23.34
N GLY A 60 -2.08 -21.24 22.48
CA GLY A 60 -3.54 -21.25 22.35
C GLY A 60 -4.11 -19.90 21.93
N MET A 61 -3.37 -19.14 21.13
CA MET A 61 -3.82 -17.87 20.56
C MET A 61 -4.67 -18.06 19.33
N VAL A 62 -4.36 -19.10 18.55
CA VAL A 62 -5.05 -19.43 17.30
C VAL A 62 -5.43 -20.92 17.27
N SER A 63 -6.46 -21.23 16.49
CA SER A 63 -6.78 -22.59 16.04
C SER A 63 -6.91 -22.64 14.54
N GLU A 64 -6.92 -23.82 13.97
CA GLU A 64 -7.20 -24.05 12.57
C GLU A 64 -8.47 -24.87 12.39
N ASN A 65 -9.30 -24.46 11.45
CA ASN A 65 -10.46 -25.22 10.98
C ASN A 65 -10.35 -25.43 9.45
N GLU A 66 -11.33 -26.07 8.84
CA GLU A 66 -11.36 -26.33 7.38
C GLU A 66 -11.23 -25.07 6.52
N SER A 67 -11.57 -23.89 7.05
CA SER A 67 -11.52 -22.60 6.35
C SER A 67 -10.24 -21.83 6.59
N GLY A 68 -9.45 -22.16 7.63
CA GLY A 68 -8.18 -21.51 7.95
C GLY A 68 -7.96 -21.22 9.43
N LEU A 69 -7.08 -20.27 9.71
CA LEU A 69 -6.73 -19.84 11.07
C LEU A 69 -7.84 -18.99 11.68
N VAL A 70 -8.18 -19.28 12.93
CA VAL A 70 -9.15 -18.55 13.76
C VAL A 70 -8.45 -18.04 15.01
N LEU A 71 -8.70 -16.80 15.38
CA LEU A 71 -8.19 -16.21 16.62
C LEU A 71 -9.04 -16.71 17.81
N LEU A 72 -8.39 -17.25 18.82
CA LEU A 72 -9.05 -17.78 20.05
C LEU A 72 -9.01 -16.81 21.24
N LYS A 73 -7.99 -15.95 21.29
CA LYS A 73 -7.82 -14.98 22.37
C LYS A 73 -7.96 -13.56 21.86
N GLU A 74 -8.56 -12.69 22.65
CA GLU A 74 -8.50 -11.25 22.39
C GLU A 74 -7.03 -10.78 22.45
N ILE A 75 -6.62 -10.14 21.36
CA ILE A 75 -5.33 -9.46 21.29
C ILE A 75 -5.62 -7.98 21.59
N PRO A 76 -4.80 -7.32 22.43
CA PRO A 76 -4.92 -5.88 22.66
C PRO A 76 -5.02 -5.14 21.31
N GLU A 77 -5.86 -4.11 21.27
CA GLU A 77 -5.94 -3.27 20.08
C GLU A 77 -4.61 -2.60 19.85
N PHE A 78 -4.05 -2.82 18.66
CA PHE A 78 -2.86 -2.17 18.23
C PHE A 78 -3.28 -0.85 17.57
N SER A 79 -3.02 0.26 18.23
CA SER A 79 -3.43 1.61 17.78
C SER A 79 -2.87 2.03 16.41
N LEU A 80 -1.89 1.28 15.89
CA LEU A 80 -1.35 1.47 14.55
C LEU A 80 -2.27 0.99 13.42
N VAL A 81 -3.25 0.15 13.72
CA VAL A 81 -4.21 -0.35 12.74
C VAL A 81 -5.43 0.54 12.76
N THR A 82 -5.41 1.62 12.02
CA THR A 82 -6.60 2.43 11.81
C THR A 82 -7.59 1.71 10.92
N ASN A 83 -8.87 1.79 11.28
CA ASN A 83 -9.98 1.38 10.41
C ASN A 83 -10.20 2.38 9.26
N GLY A 84 -9.31 3.35 9.12
CA GLY A 84 -9.36 4.41 8.12
C GLY A 84 -8.85 3.92 6.76
N SER A 85 -9.67 4.07 5.80
CA SER A 85 -9.55 3.52 4.47
C SER A 85 -9.01 4.55 3.47
N HIS A 86 -7.71 4.60 3.27
CA HIS A 86 -7.20 4.99 1.95
C HIS A 86 -6.41 3.82 1.35
N PRO A 87 -7.10 2.89 0.67
CA PRO A 87 -6.54 1.61 0.21
C PRO A 87 -5.38 1.78 -0.76
N VAL A 88 -5.35 2.84 -1.53
CA VAL A 88 -4.34 3.09 -2.58
C VAL A 88 -2.92 3.09 -2.03
N ASN A 89 -2.72 3.59 -0.82
CA ASN A 89 -1.39 3.80 -0.28
C ASN A 89 -0.73 2.50 0.19
N TYR A 90 -1.49 1.60 0.80
CA TYR A 90 -0.98 0.34 1.33
C TYR A 90 -0.68 -0.68 0.24
N LEU A 91 -1.36 -0.62 -0.90
CA LEU A 91 -1.09 -1.49 -2.05
C LEU A 91 0.08 -1.01 -2.93
N MET A 92 0.76 0.06 -2.53
CA MET A 92 1.96 0.54 -3.20
C MET A 92 2.98 -0.58 -3.34
N HIS A 93 3.69 -0.59 -4.47
CA HIS A 93 4.79 -1.54 -4.66
C HIS A 93 5.85 -1.31 -3.56
N PRO A 94 6.40 -2.36 -2.93
CA PRO A 94 7.40 -2.19 -1.86
C PRO A 94 8.55 -1.27 -2.22
N TYR A 95 9.04 -1.35 -3.47
CA TYR A 95 10.08 -0.46 -3.98
C TYR A 95 9.63 1.02 -4.01
N SER A 96 8.42 1.31 -4.48
CA SER A 96 7.87 2.67 -4.50
C SER A 96 7.62 3.19 -3.07
N PHE A 97 7.25 2.31 -2.15
CA PHE A 97 7.15 2.66 -0.73
C PHE A 97 8.50 3.10 -0.15
N VAL A 98 9.58 2.34 -0.40
CA VAL A 98 10.93 2.72 0.04
C VAL A 98 11.34 4.06 -0.55
N GLN A 99 11.06 4.29 -1.83
CA GLN A 99 11.33 5.57 -2.49
C GLN A 99 10.57 6.73 -1.84
N LEU A 100 9.28 6.55 -1.54
CA LEU A 100 8.45 7.56 -0.87
C LEU A 100 9.01 7.88 0.51
N ARG A 101 9.30 6.85 1.31
CA ARG A 101 9.90 7.01 2.64
C ARG A 101 11.22 7.76 2.57
N ASP A 102 12.10 7.35 1.69
CA ASP A 102 13.46 7.90 1.60
C ASP A 102 13.45 9.35 1.06
N VAL A 103 12.60 9.69 0.09
CA VAL A 103 12.48 11.08 -0.37
C VAL A 103 11.82 11.97 0.71
N THR A 104 10.92 11.41 1.52
CA THR A 104 10.35 12.13 2.67
C THR A 104 11.40 12.35 3.76
N ARG A 105 12.30 11.39 3.99
CA ARG A 105 13.46 11.57 4.87
C ARG A 105 14.36 12.72 4.39
N LEU A 106 14.66 12.81 3.10
CA LEU A 106 15.41 13.95 2.53
C LEU A 106 14.70 15.29 2.79
N TRP A 107 13.37 15.32 2.64
CA TRP A 107 12.58 16.51 2.84
C TRP A 107 12.61 16.97 4.32
N ILE A 108 12.42 16.06 5.27
CA ILE A 108 12.44 16.36 6.71
C ILE A 108 13.86 16.74 7.16
N GLU A 109 14.89 16.03 6.66
CA GLU A 109 16.28 16.36 6.91
C GLU A 109 16.57 17.80 6.46
N TRP A 110 16.17 18.16 5.24
CA TRP A 110 16.34 19.52 4.72
C TRP A 110 15.60 20.56 5.56
N ILE A 111 14.34 20.31 5.99
CA ILE A 111 13.59 21.20 6.88
C ILE A 111 14.35 21.42 8.18
N SER A 112 14.87 20.35 8.78
CA SER A 112 15.62 20.40 10.03
C SER A 112 16.88 21.24 9.90
N TYR A 113 17.72 20.98 8.91
CA TYR A 113 18.94 21.74 8.69
C TYR A 113 18.67 23.22 8.40
N HIS A 114 17.68 23.52 7.59
CA HIS A 114 17.32 24.89 7.26
C HIS A 114 16.81 25.67 8.49
N ARG A 115 16.03 25.01 9.37
CA ARG A 115 15.55 25.62 10.62
C ARG A 115 16.69 26.03 11.56
N TYR A 116 17.80 25.31 11.53
CA TYR A 116 18.98 25.62 12.33
C TYR A 116 20.03 26.47 11.60
N GLU A 117 19.65 27.04 10.44
CA GLU A 117 20.52 27.87 9.60
C GLU A 117 21.79 27.14 9.11
N GLU A 118 21.78 25.82 9.13
CA GLU A 118 22.85 24.98 8.65
C GLU A 118 22.69 24.71 7.14
N THR A 119 23.46 25.41 6.30
CA THR A 119 23.35 25.29 4.83
C THR A 119 24.28 24.27 4.23
N SER A 120 25.28 23.80 4.99
CA SER A 120 26.30 22.86 4.53
C SER A 120 26.13 21.51 5.23
N TYR A 121 25.38 20.60 4.64
CA TYR A 121 25.24 19.24 5.13
C TYR A 121 25.29 18.24 3.97
N ARG A 122 25.59 16.99 4.29
CA ARG A 122 25.56 15.90 3.34
C ARG A 122 24.32 15.04 3.61
N PRO A 123 23.36 14.98 2.66
CA PRO A 123 22.17 14.16 2.85
C PRO A 123 22.52 12.69 3.14
N LEU A 124 21.81 12.05 4.07
CA LEU A 124 21.97 10.62 4.35
C LEU A 124 21.56 9.76 3.17
N ILE A 125 20.49 10.15 2.48
CA ILE A 125 20.02 9.44 1.30
C ILE A 125 20.87 9.84 0.09
N GLN A 126 21.76 8.92 -0.34
CA GLN A 126 22.69 9.15 -1.45
C GLN A 126 22.12 8.78 -2.81
N ASN A 127 20.87 8.35 -2.90
CA ASN A 127 20.23 7.99 -4.16
C ASN A 127 20.03 9.24 -5.04
N ALA A 128 20.78 9.32 -6.15
CA ALA A 128 20.80 10.50 -7.04
C ALA A 128 19.41 10.79 -7.65
N TRP A 129 18.61 9.76 -7.93
CA TRP A 129 17.26 9.94 -8.48
C TRP A 129 16.33 10.58 -7.45
N LEU A 130 16.36 10.13 -6.18
CA LEU A 130 15.56 10.72 -5.10
C LEU A 130 15.99 12.16 -4.81
N GLN A 131 17.29 12.44 -4.85
CA GLN A 131 17.78 13.81 -4.72
C GLN A 131 17.34 14.71 -5.88
N GLN A 132 17.27 14.19 -7.12
CA GLN A 132 16.72 14.94 -8.26
C GLN A 132 15.21 15.18 -8.10
N LEU A 133 14.47 14.19 -7.60
CA LEU A 133 13.05 14.33 -7.31
C LEU A 133 12.79 15.43 -6.27
N PHE A 134 13.56 15.44 -5.19
CA PHE A 134 13.52 16.50 -4.18
C PHE A 134 13.88 17.88 -4.77
N LYS A 135 14.95 17.97 -5.57
CA LYS A 135 15.34 19.22 -6.23
C LYS A 135 14.28 19.74 -7.19
N ARG A 136 13.57 18.86 -7.90
CA ARG A 136 12.44 19.22 -8.75
C ARG A 136 11.32 19.84 -7.91
N TRP A 137 10.93 19.19 -6.83
CA TRP A 137 9.93 19.71 -5.89
C TRP A 137 10.35 21.08 -5.34
N TYR A 138 11.57 21.22 -4.86
CA TYR A 138 12.09 22.49 -4.33
C TYR A 138 12.03 23.61 -5.38
N LYS A 139 12.39 23.32 -6.63
CA LYS A 139 12.31 24.29 -7.72
C LYS A 139 10.88 24.77 -7.99
N GLU A 140 9.90 23.88 -7.87
CA GLU A 140 8.49 24.21 -8.06
C GLU A 140 7.91 25.01 -6.89
N GLU A 141 8.34 24.70 -5.65
CA GLU A 141 7.78 25.27 -4.42
C GLU A 141 8.56 26.43 -3.80
N LYS A 142 9.77 26.69 -4.23
CA LYS A 142 10.68 27.65 -3.58
C LYS A 142 10.09 29.04 -3.30
N GLU A 143 9.18 29.51 -4.13
CA GLU A 143 8.53 30.83 -3.97
C GLU A 143 7.53 30.84 -2.79
N THR A 144 7.01 29.68 -2.40
CA THR A 144 6.08 29.53 -1.26
C THR A 144 6.82 29.29 0.05
N ILE A 145 8.10 28.92 -0.03
CA ILE A 145 8.94 28.57 1.14
C ILE A 145 9.45 29.84 1.80
N THR A 146 8.80 30.22 2.88
CA THR A 146 9.13 31.38 3.71
C THR A 146 9.50 30.94 5.13
N PRO A 147 10.06 31.80 5.99
CA PRO A 147 10.23 31.46 7.41
C PRO A 147 8.94 30.99 8.11
N ALA A 148 7.79 31.56 7.74
CA ALA A 148 6.48 31.15 8.24
C ALA A 148 6.12 29.73 7.76
N TRP A 149 6.47 29.36 6.54
CA TRP A 149 6.26 28.02 5.99
C TRP A 149 6.96 26.93 6.85
N PHE A 150 8.21 27.17 7.26
CA PHE A 150 8.94 26.23 8.14
C PHE A 150 8.27 26.07 9.49
N THR A 151 7.74 27.16 10.04
CA THR A 151 6.97 27.10 11.30
C THR A 151 5.70 26.28 11.09
N SER A 152 4.98 26.50 10.00
CA SER A 152 3.73 25.81 9.71
C SER A 152 3.93 24.31 9.52
N VAL A 153 4.91 23.87 8.73
CA VAL A 153 5.15 22.44 8.52
C VAL A 153 5.58 21.72 9.79
N VAL A 154 6.38 22.37 10.64
CA VAL A 154 6.76 21.81 11.96
C VAL A 154 5.55 21.69 12.88
N ASN A 155 4.65 22.69 12.86
CA ASN A 155 3.39 22.61 13.61
C ASN A 155 2.48 21.49 13.12
N GLU A 156 2.42 21.21 11.80
CA GLU A 156 1.70 20.06 11.27
C GLU A 156 2.26 18.74 11.81
N PHE A 157 3.60 18.59 11.81
CA PHE A 157 4.27 17.41 12.36
C PHE A 157 3.97 17.23 13.85
N GLN A 158 4.06 18.31 14.63
CA GLN A 158 3.78 18.30 16.07
C GLN A 158 2.31 17.94 16.31
N ALA A 159 1.38 18.58 15.61
CA ALA A 159 -0.05 18.35 15.77
C ALA A 159 -0.44 16.90 15.44
N TRP A 160 0.21 16.28 14.45
CA TRP A 160 0.00 14.86 14.17
C TRP A 160 0.59 13.99 15.30
N ALA A 161 1.84 14.26 15.73
CA ALA A 161 2.51 13.50 16.76
C ALA A 161 1.75 13.56 18.10
N ASP A 162 1.19 14.71 18.48
CA ASP A 162 0.46 14.89 19.74
C ASP A 162 -0.85 14.08 19.81
N LYS A 163 -1.39 13.66 18.67
CA LYS A 163 -2.54 12.75 18.58
C LYS A 163 -2.16 11.28 18.76
N GLN A 164 -0.87 10.94 18.75
CA GLN A 164 -0.39 9.55 18.78
C GLN A 164 0.04 9.12 20.17
N ASP A 165 -0.01 7.80 20.42
CA ASP A 165 0.59 7.19 21.61
C ASP A 165 2.11 7.40 21.63
N GLU A 166 2.74 7.43 22.81
CA GLU A 166 4.17 7.67 22.96
C GLU A 166 5.04 6.69 22.17
N SER A 167 4.62 5.43 22.08
CA SER A 167 5.32 4.41 21.31
C SER A 167 5.29 4.70 19.80
N VAL A 168 4.13 5.09 19.25
CA VAL A 168 3.98 5.50 17.84
C VAL A 168 4.78 6.75 17.56
N LYS A 169 4.72 7.75 18.47
CA LYS A 169 5.46 8.99 18.40
C LYS A 169 6.97 8.75 18.37
N GLY A 170 7.50 7.92 19.28
CA GLY A 170 8.90 7.56 19.31
C GLY A 170 9.38 6.89 18.02
N HIS A 171 8.60 5.95 17.49
CA HIS A 171 8.91 5.29 16.21
C HIS A 171 8.87 6.26 15.02
N TRP A 172 7.89 7.16 14.99
CA TRP A 172 7.78 8.17 13.94
C TRP A 172 8.97 9.12 13.95
N VAL A 173 9.35 9.65 15.14
CA VAL A 173 10.54 10.49 15.30
C VAL A 173 11.80 9.77 14.84
N GLY A 174 11.94 8.48 15.18
CA GLY A 174 13.07 7.66 14.78
C GLY A 174 13.17 7.33 13.28
N LEU A 175 12.10 7.57 12.50
CA LEU A 175 12.18 7.46 11.05
C LEU A 175 13.04 8.56 10.42
N PHE A 176 13.27 9.66 11.13
CA PHE A 176 13.81 10.88 10.56
C PHE A 176 15.06 11.35 11.28
N ASN A 177 16.07 11.72 10.54
CA ASN A 177 17.28 12.36 11.03
C ASN A 177 17.21 13.87 10.78
N GLY A 178 17.87 14.64 11.64
CA GLY A 178 17.93 16.09 11.52
C GLY A 178 19.25 16.67 12.04
N ALA A 179 19.43 17.98 11.95
CA ALA A 179 20.65 18.70 12.31
C ALA A 179 21.14 18.44 13.75
N LYS A 180 20.23 18.10 14.66
CA LYS A 180 20.52 17.82 16.08
C LYS A 180 20.11 16.43 16.55
N SER A 181 19.64 15.60 15.64
CA SER A 181 19.24 14.22 15.92
C SER A 181 20.23 13.30 15.19
N THR A 182 21.10 12.66 15.94
CA THR A 182 21.99 11.62 15.41
C THR A 182 21.30 10.25 15.49
N ALA A 183 21.74 9.33 14.65
CA ALA A 183 21.22 7.97 14.50
C ALA A 183 21.29 7.07 15.77
N ALA A 184 21.51 7.63 16.94
CA ALA A 184 21.39 6.92 18.22
C ALA A 184 19.97 6.39 18.51
N LEU A 185 19.02 6.78 17.68
CA LEU A 185 17.61 6.42 17.78
C LEU A 185 17.30 4.96 17.40
N GLU A 186 18.12 4.28 16.63
CA GLU A 186 17.85 2.87 16.27
C GLU A 186 17.95 1.97 17.50
N ASP A 187 18.95 2.15 18.35
CA ASP A 187 19.09 1.41 19.60
C ASP A 187 18.00 1.77 20.63
N GLU A 188 17.58 3.03 20.66
CA GLU A 188 16.48 3.48 21.51
C GLU A 188 15.14 2.94 21.06
N LEU A 189 14.89 2.85 19.74
CA LEU A 189 13.68 2.26 19.17
C LEU A 189 13.59 0.75 19.45
N VAL A 190 14.72 0.05 19.37
CA VAL A 190 14.81 -1.38 19.74
C VAL A 190 14.38 -1.56 21.21
N SER A 191 14.84 -0.68 22.11
CA SER A 191 14.51 -0.77 23.53
C SER A 191 13.04 -0.43 23.84
N LEU A 192 12.46 0.54 23.15
CA LEU A 192 11.07 0.97 23.34
C LEU A 192 10.03 -0.13 23.05
N TRP A 193 10.37 -1.08 22.17
CA TRP A 193 9.45 -2.12 21.72
C TRP A 193 9.92 -3.53 22.11
N GLU A 194 10.94 -3.64 22.96
CA GLU A 194 11.53 -4.94 23.36
C GLU A 194 11.97 -5.81 22.17
N PHE A 195 12.32 -5.17 21.04
CA PHE A 195 12.87 -5.86 19.88
C PHE A 195 14.32 -6.30 20.11
N THR A 196 14.71 -7.35 19.43
CA THR A 196 16.08 -7.91 19.56
C THR A 196 17.05 -7.31 18.55
N THR A 197 16.54 -6.79 17.42
CA THR A 197 17.36 -6.23 16.33
C THR A 197 16.67 -5.05 15.65
N VAL A 198 17.44 -4.25 14.91
CA VAL A 198 16.92 -3.12 14.08
C VAL A 198 16.02 -3.64 12.94
N GLU A 199 16.34 -4.81 12.38
CA GLU A 199 15.53 -5.43 11.33
C GLU A 199 14.12 -5.78 11.83
N ASP A 200 13.97 -6.09 13.12
CA ASP A 200 12.66 -6.38 13.72
C ASP A 200 11.78 -5.10 13.81
N CYS A 201 12.39 -3.93 13.80
CA CYS A 201 11.69 -2.63 13.82
C CYS A 201 11.16 -2.20 12.44
N GLU A 202 11.69 -2.72 11.33
CA GLU A 202 11.32 -2.27 9.98
C GLU A 202 9.80 -2.39 9.68
N PRO A 203 9.15 -3.53 10.00
CA PRO A 203 7.70 -3.65 9.76
C PRO A 203 6.87 -2.61 10.50
N LEU A 204 7.26 -2.31 11.74
CA LEU A 204 6.57 -1.33 12.56
C LEU A 204 6.83 0.09 12.06
N SER A 205 8.06 0.41 11.69
CA SER A 205 8.43 1.67 11.05
C SER A 205 7.63 1.90 9.76
N ARG A 206 7.41 0.84 8.98
CA ARG A 206 6.53 0.88 7.81
C ARG A 206 5.09 1.22 8.19
N LEU A 207 4.53 0.54 9.17
CA LEU A 207 3.15 0.77 9.62
C LEU A 207 2.96 2.19 10.15
N VAL A 208 3.89 2.69 10.97
CA VAL A 208 3.87 4.07 11.49
C VAL A 208 3.94 5.10 10.37
N PHE A 209 4.85 4.91 9.41
CA PHE A 209 4.96 5.81 8.26
C PHE A 209 3.68 5.82 7.41
N MET A 210 3.12 4.64 7.13
CA MET A 210 1.89 4.52 6.35
C MET A 210 0.68 5.08 7.08
N LYS A 211 0.62 4.92 8.42
CA LYS A 211 -0.39 5.58 9.23
C LYS A 211 -0.33 7.09 9.07
N TRP A 212 0.86 7.68 9.22
CA TRP A 212 1.03 9.12 9.01
C TRP A 212 0.56 9.58 7.64
N VAL A 213 0.98 8.89 6.58
CA VAL A 213 0.53 9.17 5.21
C VAL A 213 -1.00 9.09 5.09
N SER A 214 -1.62 8.04 5.65
CA SER A 214 -3.07 7.84 5.62
C SER A 214 -3.80 8.97 6.35
N ASP A 215 -3.40 9.27 7.58
CA ASP A 215 -4.03 10.33 8.39
C ASP A 215 -3.96 11.71 7.67
N VAL A 216 -2.85 12.00 6.99
CA VAL A 216 -2.68 13.23 6.20
C VAL A 216 -3.64 13.27 4.99
N PHE A 217 -3.90 12.12 4.36
CA PHE A 217 -4.86 12.06 3.24
C PHE A 217 -6.32 12.06 3.70
N GLU A 218 -6.61 11.59 4.90
CA GLU A 218 -7.96 11.60 5.49
C GLU A 218 -8.37 12.99 5.94
N GLU A 219 -7.44 13.78 6.51
CA GLU A 219 -7.68 15.12 7.05
C GLU A 219 -6.68 16.14 6.44
N PRO A 220 -6.73 16.40 5.11
CA PRO A 220 -5.75 17.23 4.42
C PRO A 220 -5.72 18.68 4.92
N GLU A 221 -6.84 19.17 5.46
CA GLU A 221 -6.95 20.52 6.06
C GLU A 221 -6.13 20.68 7.35
N ASN A 222 -5.86 19.58 8.05
CA ASN A 222 -5.04 19.60 9.26
C ASN A 222 -3.53 19.62 8.96
N SER A 223 -3.15 19.22 7.75
CA SER A 223 -1.74 19.12 7.34
C SER A 223 -1.55 19.50 5.86
N PRO A 224 -1.94 20.72 5.45
CA PRO A 224 -1.99 21.08 4.03
C PRO A 224 -0.62 21.07 3.33
N ILE A 225 0.46 21.38 4.01
CA ILE A 225 1.82 21.37 3.45
C ILE A 225 2.27 19.91 3.26
N THR A 226 2.09 19.09 4.26
CA THR A 226 2.43 17.66 4.24
C THR A 226 1.58 16.90 3.21
N TYR A 227 0.29 17.24 3.12
CA TYR A 227 -0.60 16.71 2.08
C TYR A 227 -0.10 17.08 0.67
N GLY A 228 0.27 18.35 0.46
CA GLY A 228 0.84 18.80 -0.82
C GLY A 228 2.13 18.06 -1.18
N TRP A 229 3.00 17.81 -0.20
CA TRP A 229 4.20 17.00 -0.36
C TRP A 229 3.86 15.58 -0.83
N PHE A 230 3.04 14.85 -0.06
CA PHE A 230 2.69 13.48 -0.38
C PHE A 230 1.96 13.37 -1.72
N SER A 231 1.02 14.26 -2.02
CA SER A 231 0.29 14.27 -3.29
C SER A 231 1.22 14.36 -4.49
N LYS A 232 2.22 15.25 -4.46
CA LYS A 232 3.23 15.35 -5.52
C LYS A 232 4.14 14.12 -5.59
N MET A 233 4.58 13.60 -4.45
CA MET A 233 5.41 12.40 -4.43
C MET A 233 4.66 11.18 -4.97
N PHE A 234 3.38 11.02 -4.64
CA PHE A 234 2.55 9.96 -5.22
C PHE A 234 2.38 10.09 -6.73
N GLU A 235 2.21 11.30 -7.24
CA GLU A 235 2.17 11.55 -8.68
C GLU A 235 3.47 11.15 -9.38
N TRP A 236 4.63 11.44 -8.77
CA TRP A 236 5.94 11.26 -9.41
C TRP A 236 6.56 9.89 -9.17
N ILE A 237 6.26 9.26 -8.04
CA ILE A 237 6.68 7.89 -7.74
C ILE A 237 5.59 6.95 -8.26
N SER A 238 5.79 6.43 -9.46
CA SER A 238 4.82 5.55 -10.11
C SER A 238 4.49 4.33 -9.25
N HIS A 239 3.21 4.07 -9.03
CA HIS A 239 2.71 2.83 -8.43
C HIS A 239 2.84 1.65 -9.39
N GLU A 240 3.05 1.93 -10.66
CA GLU A 240 3.08 0.95 -11.73
C GLU A 240 4.44 0.90 -12.42
N THR A 241 4.83 -0.29 -12.81
CA THR A 241 6.02 -0.47 -13.64
C THR A 241 5.79 0.11 -15.03
N SER A 242 6.86 0.55 -15.71
CA SER A 242 6.80 0.98 -17.10
C SER A 242 6.15 -0.07 -18.02
N SER A 243 6.28 -1.34 -17.65
CA SER A 243 5.64 -2.46 -18.36
C SER A 243 4.12 -2.43 -18.25
N VAL A 244 3.55 -2.10 -17.09
CA VAL A 244 2.10 -1.94 -16.92
C VAL A 244 1.61 -0.74 -17.71
N GLN A 245 2.26 0.40 -17.56
CA GLN A 245 1.90 1.64 -18.26
C GLN A 245 1.86 1.45 -19.79
N GLU A 246 2.85 0.76 -20.36
CA GLU A 246 2.86 0.47 -21.79
C GLU A 246 1.70 -0.45 -22.22
N THR A 247 1.33 -1.44 -21.40
CA THR A 247 0.13 -2.27 -21.68
C THR A 247 -1.14 -1.40 -21.71
N VAL A 248 -1.31 -0.56 -20.70
CA VAL A 248 -2.47 0.33 -20.58
C VAL A 248 -2.55 1.26 -21.78
N ARG A 249 -1.45 1.93 -22.12
CA ARG A 249 -1.35 2.82 -23.29
C ARG A 249 -1.78 2.14 -24.60
N LEU A 250 -1.31 0.91 -24.83
CA LEU A 250 -1.68 0.14 -26.02
C LEU A 250 -3.15 -0.26 -26.00
N PHE A 251 -3.67 -0.62 -24.83
CA PHE A 251 -5.07 -0.98 -24.66
C PHE A 251 -6.00 0.22 -24.91
N GLU A 252 -5.67 1.38 -24.40
CA GLU A 252 -6.40 2.64 -24.61
C GLU A 252 -6.38 3.10 -26.08
N LYS A 253 -5.30 2.79 -26.82
CA LYS A 253 -5.22 2.99 -28.28
C LYS A 253 -6.08 2.03 -29.09
N GLY A 254 -6.83 1.13 -28.44
CA GLY A 254 -7.80 0.26 -29.08
C GLY A 254 -7.32 -1.14 -29.42
N LEU A 255 -6.07 -1.51 -29.12
CA LEU A 255 -5.57 -2.86 -29.39
C LEU A 255 -6.29 -3.90 -28.49
N LYS A 256 -6.50 -5.11 -29.03
CA LYS A 256 -7.04 -6.24 -28.26
C LYS A 256 -5.96 -6.82 -27.35
N ARG A 257 -6.35 -7.45 -26.25
CA ARG A 257 -5.42 -8.11 -25.29
C ARG A 257 -4.47 -9.10 -25.98
N THR A 258 -4.99 -9.89 -26.91
CA THR A 258 -4.21 -10.85 -27.74
C THR A 258 -3.21 -10.16 -28.66
N GLU A 259 -3.55 -9.00 -29.23
CA GLU A 259 -2.67 -8.21 -30.09
C GLU A 259 -1.53 -7.59 -29.27
N ILE A 260 -1.86 -7.06 -28.09
CA ILE A 260 -0.87 -6.51 -27.14
C ILE A 260 0.08 -7.61 -26.68
N ALA A 261 -0.45 -8.79 -26.33
CA ALA A 261 0.36 -9.94 -25.92
C ALA A 261 1.38 -10.32 -26.99
N ARG A 262 0.95 -10.38 -28.25
CA ARG A 262 1.81 -10.67 -29.40
C ARG A 262 2.86 -9.57 -29.63
N LEU A 263 2.44 -8.29 -29.62
CA LEU A 263 3.30 -7.14 -29.86
C LEU A 263 4.40 -7.04 -28.77
N ARG A 264 4.03 -7.27 -27.51
CA ARG A 264 4.94 -7.16 -26.38
C ARG A 264 5.69 -8.45 -26.04
N LYS A 265 5.42 -9.55 -26.77
CA LYS A 265 5.95 -10.89 -26.49
C LYS A 265 5.70 -11.35 -25.04
N LEU A 266 4.51 -11.07 -24.52
CA LEU A 266 4.05 -11.45 -23.20
C LEU A 266 2.87 -12.43 -23.30
N LYS A 267 2.62 -13.19 -22.21
CA LYS A 267 1.41 -14.03 -22.13
C LYS A 267 0.17 -13.15 -21.99
N GLU A 268 -0.96 -13.57 -22.52
CA GLU A 268 -2.23 -12.85 -22.37
C GLU A 268 -2.63 -12.71 -20.89
N SER A 269 -2.33 -13.72 -20.05
CA SER A 269 -2.52 -13.62 -18.61
C SER A 269 -1.75 -12.45 -17.98
N THR A 270 -0.52 -12.20 -18.45
CA THR A 270 0.28 -11.05 -17.98
C THR A 270 -0.34 -9.72 -18.42
N ILE A 271 -0.90 -9.65 -19.63
CA ILE A 271 -1.62 -8.45 -20.09
C ILE A 271 -2.88 -8.23 -19.25
N ASN A 272 -3.63 -9.29 -18.95
CA ASN A 272 -4.79 -9.22 -18.05
C ASN A 272 -4.40 -8.68 -16.67
N ASP A 273 -3.33 -9.23 -16.08
CA ASP A 273 -2.81 -8.77 -14.76
C ASP A 273 -2.40 -7.31 -14.79
N HIS A 274 -1.76 -6.82 -15.85
CA HIS A 274 -1.38 -5.43 -15.99
C HIS A 274 -2.61 -4.52 -16.01
N LEU A 275 -3.62 -4.84 -16.83
CA LEU A 275 -4.84 -4.04 -16.96
C LEU A 275 -5.66 -4.05 -15.66
N LEU A 276 -5.78 -5.20 -15.00
CA LEU A 276 -6.52 -5.33 -13.74
C LEU A 276 -5.80 -4.62 -12.57
N LYS A 277 -4.46 -4.67 -12.54
CA LYS A 277 -3.67 -3.90 -11.55
C LYS A 277 -3.88 -2.41 -11.72
N HIS A 278 -3.78 -1.91 -12.95
CA HIS A 278 -4.05 -0.50 -13.22
C HIS A 278 -5.47 -0.11 -12.79
N LEU A 279 -6.47 -0.92 -13.16
CA LEU A 279 -7.85 -0.70 -12.76
C LEU A 279 -8.01 -0.63 -11.23
N LEU A 280 -7.39 -1.56 -10.49
CA LEU A 280 -7.49 -1.63 -9.04
C LEU A 280 -6.78 -0.46 -8.33
N LEU A 281 -5.60 -0.08 -8.82
CA LEU A 281 -4.71 0.88 -8.15
C LEU A 281 -4.96 2.34 -8.57
N THR A 282 -5.72 2.61 -9.63
CA THR A 282 -6.02 3.95 -10.12
C THR A 282 -7.48 4.28 -9.85
N LYS A 283 -7.75 5.28 -9.01
CA LYS A 283 -9.09 5.60 -8.49
C LYS A 283 -10.16 5.71 -9.59
N ASP A 284 -9.89 6.45 -10.64
CA ASP A 284 -10.87 6.75 -11.70
C ASP A 284 -10.65 5.93 -12.99
N ALA A 285 -9.84 4.86 -12.93
CA ALA A 285 -9.58 4.04 -14.09
C ALA A 285 -10.78 3.13 -14.38
N PHE A 286 -11.41 3.34 -15.53
CA PHE A 286 -12.43 2.48 -16.12
C PHE A 286 -12.17 2.33 -17.62
N TYR A 287 -12.38 1.13 -18.14
CA TYR A 287 -12.20 0.86 -19.56
C TYR A 287 -13.54 0.86 -20.28
N LYS A 288 -14.00 2.03 -20.74
CA LYS A 288 -15.29 2.21 -21.44
C LYS A 288 -15.55 1.15 -22.51
N ARG A 289 -14.53 0.83 -23.30
CA ARG A 289 -14.64 -0.21 -24.35
C ARG A 289 -14.90 -1.63 -23.82
N VAL A 290 -14.60 -1.93 -22.55
CA VAL A 290 -14.94 -3.21 -21.91
C VAL A 290 -16.41 -3.24 -21.57
N GLU A 291 -16.93 -2.14 -21.09
CA GLU A 291 -18.34 -1.97 -20.68
C GLU A 291 -19.31 -1.96 -21.87
N GLU A 292 -18.85 -1.55 -23.04
CA GLU A 292 -19.64 -1.49 -24.26
C GLU A 292 -19.76 -2.87 -24.97
N THR A 293 -19.12 -3.91 -24.43
CA THR A 293 -19.21 -5.25 -25.02
C THR A 293 -20.55 -5.94 -24.70
N LYS A 294 -21.09 -6.73 -25.65
CA LYS A 294 -22.30 -7.52 -25.38
C LYS A 294 -22.14 -8.51 -24.21
N ALA A 295 -20.92 -9.00 -23.99
CA ALA A 295 -20.61 -9.88 -22.88
C ALA A 295 -20.68 -9.17 -21.52
N ALA A 296 -20.49 -7.84 -21.48
CA ALA A 296 -20.49 -7.05 -20.28
C ALA A 296 -21.76 -7.18 -19.44
N VAL A 297 -22.92 -7.29 -20.08
CA VAL A 297 -24.24 -7.37 -19.41
C VAL A 297 -24.29 -8.52 -18.41
N ALA A 298 -23.92 -9.74 -18.84
CA ALA A 298 -23.97 -10.92 -17.97
C ALA A 298 -22.99 -10.81 -16.76
N TYR A 299 -21.84 -10.14 -16.92
CA TYR A 299 -20.92 -9.92 -15.83
C TYR A 299 -21.40 -8.81 -14.89
N LYS A 300 -22.02 -7.77 -15.41
CA LYS A 300 -22.60 -6.70 -14.60
C LYS A 300 -23.66 -7.25 -13.64
N GLU A 301 -24.57 -8.07 -14.16
CA GLU A 301 -25.64 -8.72 -13.37
C GLU A 301 -25.08 -9.58 -12.23
N LEU A 302 -23.92 -10.28 -12.43
CA LEU A 302 -23.26 -11.05 -11.35
C LEU A 302 -22.83 -10.21 -10.16
N PHE A 303 -22.54 -8.94 -10.36
CA PHE A 303 -21.98 -8.04 -9.32
C PHE A 303 -22.96 -6.95 -8.85
N GLU A 304 -24.23 -6.98 -9.28
CA GLU A 304 -25.29 -6.06 -8.82
C GLU A 304 -25.68 -6.29 -7.36
N ASN A 305 -25.51 -7.50 -6.85
CA ASN A 305 -25.83 -7.86 -5.47
C ASN A 305 -24.61 -7.67 -4.54
N GLU A 306 -24.86 -7.42 -3.26
CA GLU A 306 -23.81 -7.30 -2.25
C GLU A 306 -22.97 -8.60 -2.09
N GLN A 307 -23.63 -9.76 -2.24
CA GLN A 307 -22.96 -11.06 -2.24
C GLN A 307 -22.83 -11.58 -3.68
N TYR A 308 -21.68 -11.40 -4.26
CA TYR A 308 -21.36 -11.94 -5.57
C TYR A 308 -20.63 -13.30 -5.45
N PRO A 309 -20.76 -14.17 -6.46
CA PRO A 309 -20.19 -15.51 -6.41
C PRO A 309 -18.66 -15.47 -6.45
N LYS A 310 -18.03 -16.43 -5.79
CA LYS A 310 -16.58 -16.67 -5.99
C LYS A 310 -16.33 -17.11 -7.43
N TYR A 311 -15.10 -16.88 -7.92
CA TYR A 311 -14.74 -17.21 -9.31
C TYR A 311 -15.09 -18.65 -9.72
N LYS A 312 -14.88 -19.62 -8.82
CA LYS A 312 -15.20 -21.02 -9.09
C LYS A 312 -16.71 -21.22 -9.28
N GLU A 313 -17.53 -20.66 -8.41
CA GLU A 313 -19.00 -20.75 -8.45
C GLU A 313 -19.55 -20.12 -9.74
N ALA A 314 -19.05 -18.91 -10.08
CA ALA A 314 -19.41 -18.25 -11.34
C ALA A 314 -18.98 -19.08 -12.58
N LYS A 315 -17.81 -19.72 -12.51
CA LYS A 315 -17.34 -20.58 -13.58
C LYS A 315 -18.24 -21.79 -13.77
N ASP A 316 -18.60 -22.47 -12.69
CA ASP A 316 -19.49 -23.64 -12.71
C ASP A 316 -20.89 -23.25 -13.24
N GLN A 317 -21.40 -22.07 -12.89
CA GLN A 317 -22.66 -21.53 -13.42
C GLN A 317 -22.60 -21.28 -14.92
N PHE A 318 -21.55 -20.63 -15.42
CA PHE A 318 -21.37 -20.35 -16.85
C PHE A 318 -21.21 -21.64 -17.67
N GLU A 319 -20.46 -22.61 -17.14
CA GLU A 319 -20.28 -23.92 -17.78
C GLU A 319 -21.61 -24.69 -17.85
N ALA A 320 -22.46 -24.62 -16.84
CA ALA A 320 -23.81 -25.22 -16.85
C ALA A 320 -24.72 -24.59 -17.93
N GLU A 321 -24.50 -23.30 -18.25
CA GLU A 321 -25.18 -22.60 -19.33
C GLU A 321 -24.53 -22.82 -20.74
N GLY A 322 -23.49 -23.64 -20.81
CA GLY A 322 -22.74 -23.87 -22.07
C GLY A 322 -21.87 -22.65 -22.47
N LYS A 323 -21.59 -21.75 -21.55
CA LYS A 323 -20.79 -20.55 -21.76
C LYS A 323 -19.41 -20.70 -21.12
N LYS A 324 -18.42 -19.96 -21.65
CA LYS A 324 -17.10 -19.90 -21.06
C LYS A 324 -16.94 -18.59 -20.29
N LEU A 325 -16.59 -18.66 -18.99
CA LEU A 325 -16.28 -17.49 -18.20
C LEU A 325 -14.93 -16.87 -18.63
N ASP A 326 -14.92 -15.59 -18.99
CA ASP A 326 -13.67 -14.84 -19.23
C ASP A 326 -13.14 -14.31 -17.89
N PHE A 327 -11.97 -14.77 -17.49
CA PHE A 327 -11.32 -14.37 -16.23
C PHE A 327 -11.12 -12.86 -16.11
N PHE A 328 -10.71 -12.21 -17.20
CA PHE A 328 -10.50 -10.77 -17.21
C PHE A 328 -11.80 -10.00 -16.94
N LEU A 329 -12.87 -10.34 -17.65
CA LEU A 329 -14.17 -9.68 -17.44
C LEU A 329 -14.72 -9.92 -16.04
N PHE A 330 -14.63 -11.14 -15.53
CA PHE A 330 -15.04 -11.43 -14.15
C PHE A 330 -14.29 -10.51 -13.14
N ARG A 331 -12.95 -10.47 -13.22
CA ARG A 331 -12.16 -9.63 -12.31
C ARG A 331 -12.36 -8.14 -12.54
N TYR A 332 -12.59 -7.73 -13.78
CA TYR A 332 -12.92 -6.35 -14.11
C TYR A 332 -14.17 -5.87 -13.35
N TYR A 333 -15.27 -6.62 -13.45
CA TYR A 333 -16.52 -6.26 -12.79
C TYR A 333 -16.45 -6.43 -11.26
N GLN A 334 -15.69 -7.37 -10.76
CA GLN A 334 -15.39 -7.49 -9.33
C GLN A 334 -14.71 -6.23 -8.79
N ILE A 335 -13.64 -5.76 -9.44
CA ILE A 335 -12.94 -4.54 -9.04
C ILE A 335 -13.85 -3.31 -9.16
N LYS A 336 -14.64 -3.24 -10.24
CA LYS A 336 -15.61 -2.15 -10.43
C LYS A 336 -16.62 -2.09 -9.28
N ALA A 337 -17.22 -3.22 -8.93
CA ALA A 337 -18.16 -3.31 -7.82
C ALA A 337 -17.53 -2.94 -6.47
N LEU A 338 -16.25 -3.28 -6.23
CA LEU A 338 -15.53 -2.85 -5.03
C LEU A 338 -15.41 -1.33 -4.97
N LYS A 339 -15.01 -0.68 -6.07
CA LYS A 339 -14.84 0.77 -6.14
C LYS A 339 -16.14 1.57 -6.02
N GLU A 340 -17.26 1.00 -6.48
CA GLU A 340 -18.57 1.64 -6.39
C GLU A 340 -19.18 1.56 -4.98
N ARG A 341 -18.60 0.73 -4.09
CA ARG A 341 -19.00 0.56 -2.68
C ARG A 341 -18.16 1.38 -1.70
N GLU A 342 -17.03 1.94 -2.16
CA GLU A 342 -16.22 2.90 -1.41
C GLU A 342 -16.82 4.31 -1.48
#